data_a6715486c4a4b147f7aec724f54801de
#
_entry.id   a6715486c4a4b147f7aec724f54801de
#
_cell.length_a   1.000
_cell.length_b   1.000
_cell.length_c   1.000
_cell.angle_alpha   90.00
_cell.angle_beta   90.00
_cell.angle_gamma   90.00
#
_symmetry.space_group_name_H-M   'P 1'
#
loop_
_entity.id
_entity.type
_entity.pdbx_description
1 polymer ?
#
loop_
_entity_poly.entity_id
_entity_poly.type
_entity_poly.pdbx_seq_one_letter_code
_entity_poly.pdbx_strand_id
1 'polypeptide(L)'
;MRDTENIREVSQLGIDMMGFIFYPKSPRYVQMLNSKAGIIPDYSEERMQRMAALTRDGECSLDEEQMTHRVKRVGVFVDDMPQNIVTRVYNYGLDYIQLHGNEPRETIENLRATLDPDIKPGIKFIKAISVSTVDDVKKYKEYVGAVDLFLFDTKCKTMGGSGEQFDWQVLDAYDGDIPFLLSGGIGPDDAERVNTFQHPQCIGIDLNSKFEIEPALKDVDKLREFLLKVKR
;
A
#
# COMPACT_ATOMS: atom_id res chain seq x y z
N MET A 1 2.01 -3.51 -8.02
CA MET A 1 1.48 -3.93 -9.34
C MET A 1 2.16 -3.14 -10.44
N ARG A 2 2.15 -3.59 -11.69
CA ARG A 2 2.80 -2.90 -12.83
C ARG A 2 2.07 -3.08 -14.17
N ASP A 3 1.26 -4.11 -14.32
CA ASP A 3 0.46 -4.34 -15.52
C ASP A 3 -0.81 -3.50 -15.49
N THR A 4 -1.09 -2.80 -16.58
CA THR A 4 -2.16 -1.80 -16.67
C THR A 4 -3.55 -2.42 -16.59
N GLU A 5 -3.77 -3.52 -17.28
CA GLU A 5 -5.07 -4.18 -17.31
C GLU A 5 -5.37 -4.83 -15.96
N ASN A 6 -4.38 -5.49 -15.39
CA ASN A 6 -4.48 -6.06 -14.05
C ASN A 6 -4.73 -5.00 -12.96
N ILE A 7 -4.10 -3.80 -13.08
CA ILE A 7 -4.38 -2.66 -12.20
C ILE A 7 -5.86 -2.25 -12.30
N ARG A 8 -6.39 -2.17 -13.52
CA ARG A 8 -7.79 -1.79 -13.78
C ARG A 8 -8.76 -2.81 -13.17
N GLU A 9 -8.55 -4.10 -13.43
CA GLU A 9 -9.39 -5.18 -12.91
C GLU A 9 -9.39 -5.22 -11.37
N VAL A 10 -8.19 -5.15 -10.76
CA VAL A 10 -8.07 -5.17 -9.29
C VAL A 10 -8.68 -3.92 -8.66
N SER A 11 -8.61 -2.76 -9.32
CA SER A 11 -9.22 -1.52 -8.81
C SER A 11 -10.76 -1.61 -8.69
N GLN A 12 -11.38 -2.48 -9.46
CA GLN A 12 -12.84 -2.71 -9.44
C GLN A 12 -13.30 -3.67 -8.33
N LEU A 13 -12.38 -4.29 -7.60
CA LEU A 13 -12.70 -5.21 -6.52
C LEU A 13 -13.10 -4.51 -5.19
N GLY A 14 -13.13 -3.18 -5.17
CA GLY A 14 -13.45 -2.41 -3.97
C GLY A 14 -12.34 -2.39 -2.92
N ILE A 15 -11.09 -2.45 -3.37
CA ILE A 15 -9.91 -2.28 -2.50
C ILE A 15 -9.68 -0.80 -2.18
N ASP A 16 -9.10 -0.51 -1.02
CA ASP A 16 -8.84 0.87 -0.58
C ASP A 16 -7.48 1.39 -1.07
N MET A 17 -6.48 0.52 -1.16
CA MET A 17 -5.09 0.87 -1.46
C MET A 17 -4.48 -0.09 -2.47
N MET A 18 -3.58 0.42 -3.32
CA MET A 18 -2.82 -0.35 -4.29
C MET A 18 -1.34 0.00 -4.24
N GLY A 19 -0.48 -1.02 -4.01
CA GLY A 19 0.96 -0.87 -3.86
C GLY A 19 1.73 -0.92 -5.18
N PHE A 20 2.66 0.02 -5.36
CA PHE A 20 3.64 0.09 -6.46
C PHE A 20 5.04 0.00 -5.89
N ILE A 21 5.78 -1.06 -6.20
CA ILE A 21 7.08 -1.32 -5.58
C ILE A 21 8.19 -0.67 -6.41
N PHE A 22 8.87 0.31 -5.82
CA PHE A 22 9.98 1.05 -6.43
C PHE A 22 11.36 0.59 -5.92
N TYR A 23 11.46 -0.67 -5.51
CA TYR A 23 12.72 -1.28 -5.07
C TYR A 23 13.33 -2.11 -6.20
N PRO A 24 14.50 -1.71 -6.78
CA PRO A 24 15.06 -2.35 -7.98
C PRO A 24 15.41 -3.83 -7.84
N LYS A 25 15.69 -4.31 -6.63
CA LYS A 25 15.98 -5.74 -6.38
C LYS A 25 14.72 -6.59 -6.24
N SER A 26 13.55 -5.98 -6.22
CA SER A 26 12.28 -6.72 -6.17
C SER A 26 11.89 -7.26 -7.54
N PRO A 27 11.42 -8.52 -7.66
CA PRO A 27 10.85 -9.02 -8.92
C PRO A 27 9.56 -8.27 -9.32
N ARG A 28 9.00 -7.47 -8.39
CA ARG A 28 7.80 -6.65 -8.58
C ARG A 28 8.10 -5.20 -8.93
N TYR A 29 9.36 -4.90 -9.21
CA TYR A 29 9.82 -3.54 -9.46
C TYR A 29 9.05 -2.87 -10.61
N VAL A 30 8.55 -1.67 -10.33
CA VAL A 30 7.96 -0.78 -11.33
C VAL A 30 9.06 0.07 -11.94
N GLN A 31 9.50 -0.29 -13.16
CA GLN A 31 10.49 0.48 -13.89
C GLN A 31 9.93 1.85 -14.29
N MET A 32 10.76 2.89 -14.19
CA MET A 32 10.50 4.13 -14.90
C MET A 32 10.71 3.86 -16.40
N LEU A 33 9.63 3.84 -17.13
CA LEU A 33 9.71 3.95 -18.58
C LEU A 33 10.09 5.38 -18.92
N ASN A 34 11.04 5.56 -19.86
CA ASN A 34 11.56 6.86 -20.23
C ASN A 34 10.46 7.89 -20.50
N SER A 35 10.65 9.04 -19.93
CA SER A 35 10.04 10.39 -20.05
C SER A 35 8.69 10.65 -20.77
N LYS A 36 8.17 9.75 -21.57
CA LYS A 36 6.83 9.83 -22.16
C LYS A 36 5.77 8.99 -21.43
N ALA A 37 6.17 8.16 -20.50
CA ALA A 37 5.32 7.20 -19.80
C ALA A 37 5.51 7.19 -18.28
N GLY A 38 5.98 8.27 -17.70
CA GLY A 38 6.02 8.44 -16.24
C GLY A 38 4.65 8.52 -15.57
N ILE A 39 3.62 8.25 -16.34
CA ILE A 39 2.22 8.18 -15.93
C ILE A 39 1.82 6.74 -16.13
N ILE A 40 1.17 6.15 -15.15
CA ILE A 40 0.40 4.93 -15.35
C ILE A 40 -0.63 5.31 -16.41
N PRO A 41 -0.50 4.84 -17.66
CA PRO A 41 -1.14 5.47 -18.83
C PRO A 41 -2.65 5.68 -18.69
N ASP A 42 -3.33 4.72 -18.11
CA ASP A 42 -4.78 4.69 -18.10
C ASP A 42 -5.46 5.60 -17.07
N TYR A 43 -4.79 5.92 -15.98
CA TYR A 43 -5.38 6.84 -14.98
C TYR A 43 -5.28 8.30 -15.37
N SER A 44 -4.33 8.65 -16.23
CA SER A 44 -4.17 10.04 -16.66
C SER A 44 -5.01 10.38 -17.88
N GLU A 45 -5.16 9.44 -18.84
CA GLU A 45 -6.00 9.68 -20.02
C GLU A 45 -7.49 9.74 -19.66
N GLU A 46 -8.00 8.80 -18.87
CA GLU A 46 -9.38 8.89 -18.39
C GLU A 46 -9.62 10.13 -17.52
N ARG A 47 -8.67 10.48 -16.65
CA ARG A 47 -8.79 11.70 -15.83
C ARG A 47 -8.71 12.96 -16.70
N MET A 48 -7.81 13.00 -17.68
CA MET A 48 -7.72 14.10 -18.62
C MET A 48 -8.94 14.17 -19.54
N GLN A 49 -9.48 13.04 -20.00
CA GLN A 49 -10.72 13.00 -20.78
C GLN A 49 -11.93 13.40 -19.93
N ARG A 50 -12.02 12.96 -18.68
CA ARG A 50 -13.06 13.40 -17.73
C ARG A 50 -12.92 14.88 -17.38
N MET A 51 -11.70 15.37 -17.13
CA MET A 51 -11.49 16.82 -16.92
C MET A 51 -11.76 17.63 -18.18
N ALA A 52 -11.40 17.15 -19.36
CA ALA A 52 -11.72 17.80 -20.62
C ALA A 52 -13.22 17.78 -20.95
N ALA A 53 -13.94 16.75 -20.56
CA ALA A 53 -15.41 16.68 -20.64
C ALA A 53 -16.07 17.66 -19.68
N LEU A 54 -15.57 17.77 -18.44
CA LEU A 54 -16.06 18.70 -17.41
C LEU A 54 -15.87 20.19 -17.80
N THR A 55 -14.84 20.50 -18.60
CA THR A 55 -14.59 21.86 -19.07
C THR A 55 -15.37 22.22 -20.33
N ARG A 56 -15.95 21.25 -21.06
CA ARG A 56 -16.72 21.51 -22.28
C ARG A 56 -18.21 21.76 -22.06
N ASP A 57 -18.81 21.17 -21.06
CA ASP A 57 -20.27 21.15 -20.93
C ASP A 57 -20.75 21.69 -19.59
N GLY A 58 -20.17 22.66 -18.98
CA GLY A 58 -20.72 23.53 -17.91
C GLY A 58 -21.75 22.97 -16.89
N GLU A 59 -22.24 21.77 -17.07
CA GLU A 59 -23.19 21.07 -16.20
C GLU A 59 -22.86 19.58 -16.21
N CYS A 60 -22.08 19.10 -15.25
CA CYS A 60 -21.97 17.69 -14.96
C CYS A 60 -22.27 17.43 -13.50
N SER A 61 -23.51 17.06 -13.24
CA SER A 61 -23.89 16.34 -12.02
C SER A 61 -23.34 14.92 -12.14
N LEU A 62 -22.05 14.72 -11.90
CA LEU A 62 -21.54 13.41 -11.55
C LEU A 62 -22.00 13.15 -10.12
N ASP A 63 -22.73 12.06 -9.95
CA ASP A 63 -23.17 11.61 -8.63
C ASP A 63 -21.97 11.60 -7.69
N GLU A 64 -22.01 12.40 -6.63
CA GLU A 64 -20.95 12.50 -5.61
C GLU A 64 -20.59 11.13 -5.02
N GLU A 65 -21.52 10.16 -5.07
CA GLU A 65 -21.30 8.77 -4.63
C GLU A 65 -20.27 8.01 -5.48
N GLN A 66 -20.10 8.33 -6.78
CA GLN A 66 -19.07 7.68 -7.62
C GLN A 66 -17.66 8.29 -7.43
N MET A 67 -17.55 9.47 -6.84
CA MET A 67 -16.26 10.07 -6.48
C MET A 67 -15.67 9.56 -5.15
N THR A 68 -16.43 8.84 -4.33
CA THR A 68 -16.05 8.53 -2.96
C THR A 68 -15.08 7.35 -2.79
N HIS A 69 -14.92 6.46 -3.78
CA HIS A 69 -14.08 5.27 -3.65
C HIS A 69 -12.90 5.23 -4.63
N ARG A 70 -12.08 6.27 -4.63
CA ARG A 70 -10.82 6.22 -5.39
C ARG A 70 -9.78 5.39 -4.66
N VAL A 71 -9.31 4.30 -5.29
CA VAL A 71 -8.19 3.50 -4.80
C VAL A 71 -6.96 4.39 -4.58
N LYS A 72 -6.41 4.38 -3.36
CA LYS A 72 -5.23 5.15 -2.98
C LYS A 72 -3.96 4.47 -3.50
N ARG A 73 -3.04 5.26 -4.04
CA ARG A 73 -1.77 4.77 -4.58
C ARG A 73 -0.69 4.81 -3.53
N VAL A 74 -0.09 3.66 -3.26
CA VAL A 74 0.99 3.51 -2.27
C VAL A 74 2.30 3.22 -3.00
N GLY A 75 3.28 4.10 -2.88
CA GLY A 75 4.63 3.84 -3.36
C GLY A 75 5.45 3.13 -2.28
N VAL A 76 5.99 1.95 -2.59
CA VAL A 76 6.81 1.17 -1.67
C VAL A 76 8.28 1.34 -1.99
N PHE A 77 9.04 1.82 -1.01
CA PHE A 77 10.47 2.13 -1.09
C PHE A 77 11.26 1.35 -0.05
N VAL A 78 12.53 1.06 -0.34
CA VAL A 78 13.46 0.40 0.57
C VAL A 78 14.80 1.12 0.48
N ASP A 79 15.16 1.86 1.53
CA ASP A 79 16.42 2.60 1.67
C ASP A 79 16.75 3.44 0.40
N ASP A 80 15.74 4.05 -0.21
CA ASP A 80 15.89 4.82 -1.45
C ASP A 80 16.24 6.29 -1.13
N MET A 81 16.86 6.95 -2.10
CA MET A 81 17.22 8.36 -1.97
C MET A 81 15.98 9.26 -1.96
N PRO A 82 15.89 10.27 -1.08
CA PRO A 82 14.74 11.17 -1.00
C PRO A 82 14.32 11.78 -2.35
N GLN A 83 15.30 12.14 -3.20
CA GLN A 83 15.04 12.70 -4.53
C GLN A 83 14.28 11.73 -5.44
N ASN A 84 14.59 10.43 -5.36
CA ASN A 84 13.89 9.41 -6.11
C ASN A 84 12.46 9.27 -5.62
N ILE A 85 12.26 9.27 -4.29
CA ILE A 85 10.93 9.18 -3.67
C ILE A 85 10.06 10.37 -4.12
N VAL A 86 10.58 11.59 -4.02
CA VAL A 86 9.90 12.82 -4.46
C VAL A 86 9.50 12.74 -5.93
N THR A 87 10.43 12.32 -6.80
CA THR A 87 10.17 12.14 -8.23
C THR A 87 9.05 11.14 -8.48
N ARG A 88 9.02 10.02 -7.74
CA ARG A 88 7.97 8.99 -7.86
C ARG A 88 6.62 9.50 -7.36
N VAL A 89 6.61 10.22 -6.25
CA VAL A 89 5.38 10.85 -5.72
C VAL A 89 4.72 11.73 -6.78
N TYR A 90 5.51 12.57 -7.43
CA TYR A 90 5.02 13.45 -8.48
C TYR A 90 4.54 12.67 -9.72
N ASN A 91 5.40 11.80 -10.27
CA ASN A 91 5.14 11.11 -11.53
C ASN A 91 3.96 10.11 -11.45
N TYR A 92 3.79 9.44 -10.31
CA TYR A 92 2.75 8.42 -10.12
C TYR A 92 1.53 8.95 -9.34
N GLY A 93 1.56 10.20 -8.91
CA GLY A 93 0.47 10.80 -8.14
C GLY A 93 0.17 10.01 -6.87
N LEU A 94 1.22 9.60 -6.13
CA LEU A 94 1.08 8.77 -4.95
C LEU A 94 0.31 9.49 -3.84
N ASP A 95 -0.50 8.74 -3.13
CA ASP A 95 -1.24 9.22 -1.95
C ASP A 95 -0.53 8.82 -0.64
N TYR A 96 0.24 7.72 -0.69
CA TYR A 96 1.02 7.20 0.42
C TYR A 96 2.45 6.87 0.01
N ILE A 97 3.39 7.08 0.92
CA ILE A 97 4.76 6.59 0.87
C ILE A 97 4.91 5.49 1.92
N GLN A 98 5.19 4.28 1.49
CA GLN A 98 5.52 3.17 2.39
C GLN A 98 7.03 2.96 2.41
N LEU A 99 7.64 3.18 3.57
CA LEU A 99 9.05 2.95 3.83
C LEU A 99 9.24 1.58 4.45
N HIS A 100 9.85 0.67 3.70
CA HIS A 100 9.95 -0.75 4.03
C HIS A 100 11.38 -1.21 4.34
N GLY A 101 12.32 -0.28 4.36
CA GLY A 101 13.72 -0.49 4.73
C GLY A 101 14.02 -0.07 6.17
N ASN A 102 15.25 0.40 6.38
CA ASN A 102 15.73 0.87 7.68
C ASN A 102 15.73 2.41 7.78
N GLU A 103 14.89 3.07 7.00
CA GLU A 103 14.81 4.52 6.98
C GLU A 103 14.54 5.05 8.39
N PRO A 104 15.40 5.96 8.91
CA PRO A 104 15.21 6.55 10.22
C PRO A 104 14.07 7.58 10.20
N ARG A 105 13.58 7.94 11.38
CA ARG A 105 12.52 8.92 11.59
C ARG A 105 12.79 10.24 10.87
N GLU A 106 14.02 10.73 10.94
CA GLU A 106 14.45 12.00 10.34
C GLU A 106 14.23 12.03 8.81
N THR A 107 14.38 10.88 8.15
CA THR A 107 14.09 10.76 6.71
C THR A 107 12.61 11.00 6.43
N ILE A 108 11.72 10.50 7.27
CA ILE A 108 10.27 10.68 7.13
C ILE A 108 9.91 12.15 7.34
N GLU A 109 10.44 12.77 8.39
CA GLU A 109 10.20 14.17 8.72
C GLU A 109 10.69 15.10 7.59
N ASN A 110 11.89 14.84 7.04
CA ASN A 110 12.45 15.59 5.92
C ASN A 110 11.64 15.42 4.63
N LEU A 111 11.19 14.20 4.32
CA LEU A 111 10.33 13.94 3.17
C LEU A 111 8.99 14.64 3.32
N ARG A 112 8.38 14.61 4.50
CA ARG A 112 7.13 15.30 4.80
C ARG A 112 7.29 16.81 4.61
N ALA A 113 8.32 17.41 5.19
CA ALA A 113 8.61 18.82 5.05
C ALA A 113 8.83 19.27 3.60
N THR A 114 9.36 18.38 2.76
CA THR A 114 9.60 18.66 1.34
C THR A 114 8.33 18.49 0.49
N LEU A 115 7.51 17.50 0.80
CA LEU A 115 6.39 17.09 -0.07
C LEU A 115 5.07 17.78 0.28
N ASP A 116 4.76 17.88 1.58
CA ASP A 116 3.43 18.23 2.06
C ASP A 116 3.03 19.67 1.68
N PRO A 117 3.87 20.70 1.83
CA PRO A 117 3.41 22.07 1.55
C PRO A 117 3.13 22.31 0.06
N ASP A 118 4.01 21.83 -0.84
CA ASP A 118 4.00 22.35 -2.21
C ASP A 118 3.84 21.25 -3.29
N ILE A 119 4.40 20.05 -3.08
CA ILE A 119 4.45 19.00 -4.11
C ILE A 119 3.23 18.08 -4.05
N LYS A 120 2.89 17.64 -2.86
CA LYS A 120 1.76 16.73 -2.61
C LYS A 120 1.16 17.00 -1.23
N PRO A 121 0.36 18.08 -1.09
CA PRO A 121 -0.33 18.39 0.17
C PRO A 121 -1.14 17.19 0.69
N GLY A 122 -1.00 16.89 1.98
CA GLY A 122 -1.70 15.79 2.64
C GLY A 122 -1.18 14.40 2.32
N ILE A 123 0.03 14.26 1.77
CA ILE A 123 0.67 12.94 1.58
C ILE A 123 0.83 12.21 2.90
N LYS A 124 0.57 10.91 2.90
CA LYS A 124 0.60 10.03 4.08
C LYS A 124 1.82 9.14 4.08
N PHE A 125 2.31 8.81 5.28
CA PHE A 125 3.48 7.97 5.47
C PHE A 125 3.12 6.68 6.20
N ILE A 126 3.55 5.55 5.61
CA ILE A 126 3.45 4.22 6.19
C ILE A 126 4.86 3.75 6.54
N LYS A 127 5.10 3.36 7.79
CA LYS A 127 6.34 2.64 8.13
C LYS A 127 6.05 1.16 8.23
N ALA A 128 6.74 0.38 7.42
CA ALA A 128 6.71 -1.08 7.53
C ALA A 128 7.72 -1.53 8.60
N ILE A 129 7.25 -2.40 9.50
CA ILE A 129 8.04 -3.01 10.56
C ILE A 129 7.96 -4.51 10.40
N SER A 130 9.10 -5.17 10.18
CA SER A 130 9.17 -6.62 10.15
C SER A 130 9.06 -7.19 11.56
N VAL A 131 8.05 -8.03 11.80
CA VAL A 131 7.71 -8.57 13.11
C VAL A 131 7.94 -10.07 13.15
N SER A 132 8.74 -10.50 14.14
CA SER A 132 8.94 -11.90 14.49
C SER A 132 8.79 -12.13 16.01
N THR A 133 8.91 -11.07 16.81
CA THR A 133 8.86 -11.08 18.27
C THR A 133 8.13 -9.86 18.79
N VAL A 134 7.72 -9.89 20.07
CA VAL A 134 7.15 -8.75 20.78
C VAL A 134 8.09 -7.52 20.77
N ASP A 135 9.40 -7.74 20.83
CA ASP A 135 10.36 -6.62 20.83
C ASP A 135 10.45 -5.95 19.45
N ASP A 136 10.18 -6.68 18.36
CA ASP A 136 10.07 -6.08 17.03
C ASP A 136 8.86 -5.14 16.94
N VAL A 137 7.75 -5.50 17.56
CA VAL A 137 6.55 -4.66 17.61
C VAL A 137 6.88 -3.33 18.27
N LYS A 138 7.60 -3.33 19.38
CA LYS A 138 7.95 -2.11 20.16
C LYS A 138 8.77 -1.08 19.38
N LYS A 139 9.39 -1.46 18.25
CA LYS A 139 10.12 -0.54 17.37
C LYS A 139 9.24 0.57 16.79
N TYR A 140 7.91 0.39 16.81
CA TYR A 140 6.98 1.44 16.39
C TYR A 140 7.20 2.76 17.17
N LYS A 141 7.66 2.68 18.44
CA LYS A 141 7.88 3.84 19.33
C LYS A 141 8.86 4.85 18.75
N GLU A 142 9.80 4.39 17.91
CA GLU A 142 10.77 5.24 17.23
C GLU A 142 10.13 6.17 16.19
N TYR A 143 8.93 5.81 15.68
CA TYR A 143 8.26 6.49 14.58
C TYR A 143 6.98 7.24 14.98
N VAL A 144 6.62 7.20 16.28
CA VAL A 144 5.41 7.88 16.79
C VAL A 144 5.48 9.38 16.50
N GLY A 145 4.44 9.93 15.85
CA GLY A 145 4.36 11.33 15.46
C GLY A 145 5.01 11.67 14.11
N ALA A 146 5.73 10.72 13.49
CA ALA A 146 6.30 10.90 12.15
C ALA A 146 5.46 10.23 11.05
N VAL A 147 4.72 9.17 11.37
CA VAL A 147 3.94 8.36 10.43
C VAL A 147 2.44 8.46 10.67
N ASP A 148 1.67 8.18 9.64
CA ASP A 148 0.20 8.16 9.69
C ASP A 148 -0.35 6.73 9.86
N LEU A 149 0.45 5.72 9.51
CA LEU A 149 0.05 4.32 9.49
C LEU A 149 1.28 3.42 9.66
N PHE A 150 1.12 2.32 10.39
CA PHE A 150 2.09 1.23 10.37
C PHE A 150 1.67 0.11 9.43
N LEU A 151 2.62 -0.67 8.97
CA LEU A 151 2.40 -1.96 8.35
C LEU A 151 3.25 -2.98 9.10
N PHE A 152 2.61 -3.90 9.82
CA PHE A 152 3.33 -4.99 10.48
C PHE A 152 3.45 -6.17 9.52
N ASP A 153 4.67 -6.36 8.99
CA ASP A 153 5.01 -7.47 8.09
C ASP A 153 5.48 -8.66 8.93
N THR A 154 4.56 -9.57 9.17
CA THR A 154 4.81 -10.76 9.99
C THR A 154 5.54 -11.83 9.21
N LYS A 155 6.72 -12.26 9.68
CA LYS A 155 7.56 -13.27 9.03
C LYS A 155 7.67 -14.51 9.88
N CYS A 156 7.37 -15.66 9.28
CA CYS A 156 7.70 -16.94 9.89
C CYS A 156 9.23 -17.09 9.99
N LYS A 157 9.76 -17.49 11.15
CA LYS A 157 11.21 -17.66 11.38
C LYS A 157 11.82 -18.79 10.56
N THR A 158 11.02 -19.73 10.08
CA THR A 158 11.48 -20.89 9.32
C THR A 158 11.32 -20.66 7.82
N MET A 159 12.43 -20.42 7.15
CA MET A 159 12.53 -20.64 5.71
C MET A 159 12.50 -22.17 5.46
N GLY A 160 11.31 -22.72 5.30
CA GLY A 160 11.15 -24.11 4.85
C GLY A 160 10.17 -24.94 5.68
N GLY A 161 9.02 -25.21 5.11
CA GLY A 161 8.33 -26.50 5.21
C GLY A 161 7.69 -26.94 6.53
N SER A 162 7.75 -26.18 7.62
CA SER A 162 7.12 -26.61 8.87
C SER A 162 5.59 -26.45 8.89
N GLY A 163 5.02 -25.74 7.93
CA GLY A 163 3.58 -25.45 7.92
C GLY A 163 3.11 -24.51 9.05
N GLU A 164 4.03 -24.06 9.90
CA GLU A 164 3.71 -23.16 11.00
C GLU A 164 3.40 -21.77 10.47
N GLN A 165 2.16 -21.36 10.67
CA GLN A 165 1.74 -19.98 10.42
C GLN A 165 2.26 -19.07 11.52
N PHE A 166 2.63 -17.85 11.16
CA PHE A 166 3.01 -16.85 12.15
C PHE A 166 1.82 -16.52 13.07
N ASP A 167 2.08 -16.51 14.39
CA ASP A 167 1.07 -16.14 15.36
C ASP A 167 0.88 -14.62 15.43
N TRP A 168 -0.26 -14.13 14.96
CA TRP A 168 -0.59 -12.71 14.97
C TRP A 168 -0.84 -12.14 16.39
N GLN A 169 -1.00 -12.99 17.40
CA GLN A 169 -1.17 -12.55 18.80
C GLN A 169 0.05 -11.77 19.30
N VAL A 170 1.21 -11.90 18.66
CA VAL A 170 2.37 -11.07 18.96
C VAL A 170 2.07 -9.57 18.82
N LEU A 171 1.09 -9.21 17.98
CA LEU A 171 0.64 -7.82 17.77
C LEU A 171 -0.20 -7.27 18.92
N ASP A 172 -0.68 -8.11 19.84
CA ASP A 172 -1.31 -7.64 21.11
C ASP A 172 -0.35 -6.80 21.97
N ALA A 173 0.96 -6.90 21.68
CA ALA A 173 1.97 -6.06 22.29
C ALA A 173 2.03 -4.62 21.74
N TYR A 174 1.25 -4.33 20.68
CA TYR A 174 1.12 -2.98 20.16
C TYR A 174 0.16 -2.17 21.06
N ASP A 175 0.72 -1.20 21.77
CA ASP A 175 -0.01 -0.32 22.68
C ASP A 175 -0.10 1.13 22.17
N GLY A 176 0.17 1.37 20.88
CA GLY A 176 0.13 2.69 20.24
C GLY A 176 -1.26 3.07 19.72
N ASP A 177 -1.43 4.37 19.44
CA ASP A 177 -2.70 4.94 18.94
C ASP A 177 -2.76 5.04 17.39
N ILE A 178 -1.62 4.86 16.69
CA ILE A 178 -1.54 4.96 15.23
C ILE A 178 -2.11 3.67 14.64
N PRO A 179 -3.05 3.75 13.66
CA PRO A 179 -3.59 2.55 13.04
C PRO A 179 -2.53 1.76 12.28
N PHE A 180 -2.81 0.47 12.04
CA PHE A 180 -1.90 -0.38 11.27
C PHE A 180 -2.62 -1.32 10.29
N LEU A 181 -1.86 -1.76 9.28
CA LEU A 181 -2.20 -2.85 8.37
C LEU A 181 -1.46 -4.12 8.79
N LEU A 182 -2.17 -5.23 8.79
CA LEU A 182 -1.58 -6.55 8.98
C LEU A 182 -1.07 -7.08 7.64
N SER A 183 0.20 -7.44 7.57
CA SER A 183 0.85 -8.04 6.40
C SER A 183 1.65 -9.28 6.78
N GLY A 184 2.06 -10.04 5.78
CA GLY A 184 2.92 -11.21 5.94
C GLY A 184 2.19 -12.54 5.82
N GLY A 185 2.37 -13.20 4.68
CA GLY A 185 1.97 -14.57 4.45
C GLY A 185 0.46 -14.87 4.40
N ILE A 186 -0.39 -13.85 4.39
CA ILE A 186 -1.85 -14.01 4.24
C ILE A 186 -2.16 -14.64 2.89
N GLY A 187 -2.90 -15.74 2.88
CA GLY A 187 -3.29 -16.51 1.71
C GLY A 187 -4.80 -16.68 1.56
N PRO A 188 -5.25 -17.31 0.47
CA PRO A 188 -6.67 -17.51 0.18
C PRO A 188 -7.45 -18.28 1.25
N ASP A 189 -6.75 -19.12 2.01
CA ASP A 189 -7.33 -19.97 3.05
C ASP A 189 -7.39 -19.26 4.43
N ASP A 190 -6.81 -18.07 4.55
CA ASP A 190 -6.73 -17.33 5.82
C ASP A 190 -7.95 -16.43 6.10
N ALA A 191 -9.02 -16.48 5.29
CA ALA A 191 -10.16 -15.58 5.45
C ALA A 191 -10.82 -15.67 6.83
N GLU A 192 -11.00 -16.88 7.37
CA GLU A 192 -11.56 -17.08 8.71
C GLU A 192 -10.63 -16.54 9.79
N ARG A 193 -9.33 -16.78 9.65
CA ARG A 193 -8.31 -16.28 10.55
C ARG A 193 -8.23 -14.76 10.56
N VAL A 194 -8.34 -14.11 9.38
CA VAL A 194 -8.43 -12.66 9.27
C VAL A 194 -9.68 -12.13 9.96
N ASN A 195 -10.85 -12.78 9.78
CA ASN A 195 -12.09 -12.39 10.41
C ASN A 195 -12.10 -12.55 11.93
N THR A 196 -11.29 -13.48 12.46
CA THR A 196 -11.16 -13.71 13.91
C THR A 196 -10.09 -12.86 14.57
N PHE A 197 -9.17 -12.32 13.80
CA PHE A 197 -8.14 -11.40 14.33
C PHE A 197 -8.78 -10.08 14.75
N GLN A 198 -8.60 -9.70 16.00
CA GLN A 198 -9.16 -8.48 16.57
C GLN A 198 -8.07 -7.67 17.26
N HIS A 199 -7.86 -6.48 16.76
CA HIS A 199 -7.03 -5.48 17.42
C HIS A 199 -7.62 -4.09 17.12
N PRO A 200 -7.80 -3.21 18.14
CA PRO A 200 -8.50 -1.93 17.97
C PRO A 200 -7.85 -1.00 16.94
N GLN A 201 -6.55 -1.13 16.72
CA GLN A 201 -5.80 -0.31 15.74
C GLN A 201 -5.59 -1.02 14.40
N CYS A 202 -6.00 -2.27 14.23
CA CYS A 202 -5.92 -2.94 12.93
C CYS A 202 -7.05 -2.47 12.03
N ILE A 203 -6.73 -1.70 10.99
CA ILE A 203 -7.71 -1.14 10.06
C ILE A 203 -7.81 -1.88 8.73
N GLY A 204 -6.96 -2.88 8.51
CA GLY A 204 -6.98 -3.64 7.25
C GLY A 204 -5.81 -4.61 7.13
N ILE A 205 -5.74 -5.22 5.96
CA ILE A 205 -4.74 -6.23 5.61
C ILE A 205 -4.03 -5.88 4.31
N ASP A 206 -2.78 -6.32 4.18
CA ASP A 206 -2.01 -6.23 2.94
C ASP A 206 -1.87 -7.62 2.29
N LEU A 207 -2.35 -7.74 1.05
CA LEU A 207 -2.36 -8.97 0.27
C LEU A 207 -1.33 -8.90 -0.86
N ASN A 208 -0.35 -9.80 -0.85
CA ASN A 208 0.70 -9.75 -1.85
C ASN A 208 0.93 -11.12 -2.54
N SER A 209 2.03 -11.81 -2.27
CA SER A 209 2.56 -12.93 -3.05
C SER A 209 1.61 -14.12 -3.23
N LYS A 210 0.78 -14.41 -2.24
CA LYS A 210 -0.18 -15.54 -2.28
C LYS A 210 -1.37 -15.31 -3.23
N PHE A 211 -1.55 -14.07 -3.65
CA PHE A 211 -2.59 -13.63 -4.59
C PHE A 211 -1.99 -13.19 -5.94
N GLU A 212 -0.88 -13.77 -6.34
CA GLU A 212 -0.24 -13.47 -7.60
C GLU A 212 -0.15 -14.73 -8.48
N ILE A 213 -0.36 -14.57 -9.77
CA ILE A 213 -0.09 -15.56 -10.83
C ILE A 213 1.43 -15.59 -11.05
N GLU A 214 2.02 -14.40 -11.16
CA GLU A 214 3.45 -14.15 -11.20
C GLU A 214 3.77 -12.82 -10.50
N PRO A 215 5.03 -12.54 -10.17
CA PRO A 215 5.39 -11.32 -9.46
C PRO A 215 4.85 -10.05 -10.12
N ALA A 216 4.06 -9.29 -9.37
CA ALA A 216 3.34 -8.06 -9.74
C ALA A 216 2.10 -8.26 -10.64
N LEU A 217 1.70 -9.48 -10.96
CA LEU A 217 0.45 -9.80 -11.65
C LEU A 217 -0.51 -10.50 -10.67
N LYS A 218 -1.55 -9.81 -10.23
CA LYS A 218 -2.52 -10.35 -9.29
C LYS A 218 -3.50 -11.32 -9.97
N ASP A 219 -3.82 -12.39 -9.25
CA ASP A 219 -4.91 -13.31 -9.56
C ASP A 219 -6.22 -12.67 -9.12
N VAL A 220 -6.93 -12.07 -10.08
CA VAL A 220 -8.14 -11.27 -9.83
C VAL A 220 -9.26 -12.11 -9.23
N ASP A 221 -9.43 -13.33 -9.72
CA ASP A 221 -10.51 -14.22 -9.25
C ASP A 221 -10.23 -14.69 -7.83
N LYS A 222 -9.00 -15.08 -7.54
CA LYS A 222 -8.58 -15.45 -6.19
C LYS A 222 -8.73 -14.30 -5.18
N LEU A 223 -8.38 -13.08 -5.59
CA LEU A 223 -8.61 -11.89 -4.77
C LEU A 223 -10.09 -11.66 -4.53
N ARG A 224 -10.92 -11.73 -5.59
CA ARG A 224 -12.37 -11.54 -5.49
C ARG A 224 -13.01 -12.53 -4.52
N GLU A 225 -12.69 -13.82 -4.65
CA GLU A 225 -13.21 -14.86 -3.77
C GLU A 225 -12.81 -14.64 -2.30
N PHE A 226 -11.58 -14.22 -2.07
CA PHE A 226 -11.09 -13.93 -0.72
C PHE A 226 -11.79 -12.71 -0.12
N LEU A 227 -11.89 -11.62 -0.87
CA LEU A 227 -12.52 -10.37 -0.42
C LEU A 227 -14.01 -10.57 -0.07
N LEU A 228 -14.70 -11.48 -0.77
CA LEU A 228 -16.09 -11.85 -0.44
C LEU A 228 -16.22 -12.61 0.90
N LYS A 229 -15.16 -13.29 1.32
CA LYS A 229 -15.15 -14.06 2.59
C LYS A 229 -14.70 -13.21 3.79
N VAL A 230 -13.94 -12.16 3.54
CA VAL A 230 -13.44 -11.26 4.60
C VAL A 230 -14.52 -10.23 4.94
N LYS A 231 -14.90 -10.17 6.22
CA LYS A 231 -15.85 -9.17 6.71
C LYS A 231 -15.18 -7.80 6.76
N ARG A 232 -15.87 -6.81 6.29
CA ARG A 232 -15.47 -5.40 6.38
C ARG A 232 -15.90 -4.80 7.71
#